data_7bf1096ee682dfd61f1b79197bc2f4e7
#
_entry.id   7bf1096ee682dfd61f1b79197bc2f4e7
#
_cell.length_a   1.000
_cell.length_b   1.000
_cell.length_c   1.000
_cell.angle_alpha   90.00
_cell.angle_beta   90.00
_cell.angle_gamma   90.00
#
_symmetry.space_group_name_H-M   'P 1'
#
loop_
_entity.id
_entity.type
_entity.pdbx_description
1 polymer ?
#
loop_
_entity_poly.entity_id
_entity_poly.type
_entity_poly.pdbx_seq_one_letter_code
_entity_poly.pdbx_strand_id
1 'polypeptide(L)'
;TLAVPFKRKYSGSEEFVRVKMGWVDERLVAVPEVGGASTLMSLVRASGLFRVNADVEELPARTNVSVRMLSPQRALHNNVLVLGTHDICFDLLRSLMRTTFPELTLHTAATGGMKGLQAIKSGLCHAAAIHLFDEETGDYNVPFLTSLPEPMILMNLCSRDLGLIVAPGNPLQI
;
A
#
# COMPACT_ATOMS: atom_id res chain seq x y z
N THR A 1 9.85 -4.21 10.05
CA THR A 1 8.95 -3.19 10.64
C THR A 1 7.66 -3.12 9.85
N LEU A 2 6.49 -3.09 10.49
CA LEU A 2 5.19 -2.93 9.81
C LEU A 2 5.03 -1.51 9.27
N ALA A 3 4.65 -1.38 7.98
CA ALA A 3 4.37 -0.09 7.35
C ALA A 3 3.03 0.52 7.80
N VAL A 4 2.06 -0.33 8.07
CA VAL A 4 0.70 0.04 8.47
C VAL A 4 0.25 -0.83 9.63
N PRO A 5 -0.73 -0.38 10.43
CA PRO A 5 -1.26 -1.21 11.49
C PRO A 5 -1.92 -2.46 10.91
N PHE A 6 -1.76 -3.57 11.60
CA PHE A 6 -2.50 -4.80 11.32
C PHE A 6 -3.62 -4.93 12.35
N LYS A 7 -4.84 -5.16 11.89
CA LYS A 7 -5.99 -5.48 12.72
C LYS A 7 -6.59 -6.79 12.28
N ARG A 8 -6.76 -7.70 13.24
CA ARG A 8 -7.35 -9.02 13.01
C ARG A 8 -8.83 -8.91 12.68
N LYS A 9 -9.31 -9.80 11.81
CA LYS A 9 -10.75 -9.92 11.53
C LYS A 9 -11.50 -10.81 12.51
N TYR A 10 -10.82 -11.86 13.01
CA TYR A 10 -11.43 -12.87 13.90
C TYR A 10 -10.49 -13.13 15.06
N SER A 11 -11.01 -13.16 16.28
CA SER A 11 -10.25 -13.48 17.49
C SER A 11 -10.24 -14.98 17.78
N GLY A 12 -9.30 -15.43 18.62
CA GLY A 12 -9.31 -16.76 19.23
C GLY A 12 -8.48 -17.83 18.53
N SER A 13 -7.81 -17.55 17.40
CA SER A 13 -6.89 -18.50 16.76
C SER A 13 -5.59 -17.81 16.34
N GLU A 14 -4.49 -18.56 16.23
CA GLU A 14 -3.27 -18.04 15.61
C GLU A 14 -3.51 -17.68 14.15
N GLU A 15 -2.92 -16.58 13.69
CA GLU A 15 -3.01 -16.16 12.30
C GLU A 15 -1.62 -16.01 11.69
N PHE A 16 -1.45 -16.56 10.48
CA PHE A 16 -0.26 -16.33 9.65
C PHE A 16 -0.60 -15.28 8.60
N VAL A 17 -0.09 -14.08 8.84
CA VAL A 17 -0.36 -12.90 8.02
C VAL A 17 0.66 -12.83 6.88
N ARG A 18 0.16 -12.77 5.66
CA ARG A 18 0.98 -12.57 4.46
C ARG A 18 1.47 -11.14 4.39
N VAL A 19 2.72 -10.96 4.00
CA VAL A 19 3.31 -9.64 3.84
C VAL A 19 4.03 -9.51 2.50
N LYS A 20 3.94 -8.32 1.93
CA LYS A 20 4.87 -7.83 0.92
C LYS A 20 5.97 -7.07 1.64
N MET A 21 7.20 -7.23 1.18
CA MET A 21 8.35 -6.64 1.85
C MET A 21 9.26 -5.95 0.85
N GLY A 22 9.95 -4.91 1.32
CA GLY A 22 11.00 -4.21 0.56
C GLY A 22 11.92 -3.46 1.50
N TRP A 23 13.09 -3.13 1.01
CA TRP A 23 14.03 -2.26 1.71
C TRP A 23 13.71 -0.82 1.37
N VAL A 24 13.36 -0.03 2.39
CA VAL A 24 13.20 1.42 2.29
C VAL A 24 14.36 2.01 3.07
N ASP A 25 15.29 2.62 2.36
CA ASP A 25 16.61 2.97 2.90
C ASP A 25 17.27 1.74 3.55
N GLU A 26 17.66 1.83 4.80
CA GLU A 26 18.27 0.74 5.56
C GLU A 26 17.26 -0.10 6.35
N ARG A 27 15.97 0.11 6.16
CA ARG A 27 14.91 -0.55 6.91
C ARG A 27 14.15 -1.58 6.09
N LEU A 28 14.08 -2.80 6.59
CA LEU A 28 13.22 -3.82 5.99
C LEU A 28 11.77 -3.60 6.44
N VAL A 29 10.94 -3.20 5.48
CA VAL A 29 9.53 -2.84 5.71
C VAL A 29 8.63 -3.97 5.25
N ALA A 30 7.61 -4.27 6.05
CA ALA A 30 6.59 -5.27 5.78
C ALA A 30 5.20 -4.63 5.70
N VAL A 31 4.49 -4.91 4.63
CA VAL A 31 3.13 -4.43 4.38
C VAL A 31 2.17 -5.64 4.48
N PRO A 32 1.32 -5.72 5.50
CA PRO A 32 0.34 -6.78 5.62
C PRO A 32 -0.63 -6.78 4.42
N GLU A 33 -0.87 -7.95 3.85
CA GLU A 33 -1.90 -8.14 2.83
C GLU A 33 -3.24 -8.44 3.48
N VAL A 34 -4.24 -7.65 3.14
CA VAL A 34 -5.63 -7.89 3.56
C VAL A 34 -6.26 -8.91 2.61
N GLY A 35 -6.63 -10.06 3.12
CA GLY A 35 -7.30 -11.08 2.32
C GLY A 35 -7.53 -12.37 3.11
N GLY A 36 -8.63 -13.06 2.83
CA GLY A 36 -8.95 -14.34 3.47
C GLY A 36 -8.03 -15.48 2.99
N ALA A 37 -8.09 -16.63 3.68
CA ALA A 37 -7.32 -17.84 3.36
C ALA A 37 -7.61 -18.39 1.94
N SER A 38 -8.74 -18.05 1.35
CA SER A 38 -9.16 -18.45 0.00
C SER A 38 -8.40 -17.77 -1.14
N THR A 39 -7.58 -16.76 -0.86
CA THR A 39 -6.87 -15.99 -1.88
C THR A 39 -5.48 -16.59 -2.14
N LEU A 40 -5.41 -17.71 -2.86
CA LEU A 40 -4.15 -18.40 -3.18
C LEU A 40 -3.12 -17.48 -3.85
N MET A 41 -3.55 -16.59 -4.74
CA MET A 41 -2.66 -15.67 -5.45
C MET A 41 -1.95 -14.68 -4.52
N SER A 42 -2.53 -14.35 -3.39
CA SER A 42 -1.86 -13.50 -2.40
C SER A 42 -0.70 -14.21 -1.71
N LEU A 43 -0.80 -15.55 -1.52
CA LEU A 43 0.30 -16.35 -0.99
C LEU A 43 1.45 -16.46 -1.99
N VAL A 44 1.13 -16.65 -3.28
CA VAL A 44 2.14 -16.70 -4.36
C VAL A 44 2.91 -15.37 -4.48
N ARG A 45 2.24 -14.26 -4.20
CA ARG A 45 2.82 -12.90 -4.29
C ARG A 45 3.41 -12.40 -2.96
N ALA A 46 3.25 -13.15 -1.88
CA ALA A 46 3.77 -12.76 -0.58
C ALA A 46 5.30 -12.91 -0.52
N SER A 47 5.96 -11.94 0.08
CA SER A 47 7.40 -12.02 0.38
C SER A 47 7.68 -12.87 1.63
N GLY A 48 6.71 -12.98 2.53
CA GLY A 48 6.83 -13.73 3.76
C GLY A 48 5.54 -13.81 4.56
N LEU A 49 5.62 -14.50 5.69
CA LEU A 49 4.54 -14.67 6.66
C LEU A 49 5.04 -14.28 8.05
N PHE A 50 4.24 -13.52 8.79
CA PHE A 50 4.46 -13.36 10.23
C PHE A 50 3.30 -13.95 11.02
N ARG A 51 3.61 -14.45 12.21
CA ARG A 51 2.65 -15.07 13.10
C ARG A 51 2.09 -14.04 14.08
N VAL A 52 0.78 -14.03 14.25
CA VAL A 52 0.06 -13.26 15.27
C VAL A 52 -0.58 -14.24 16.23
N ASN A 53 -0.23 -14.14 17.51
CA ASN A 53 -0.78 -15.00 18.54
C ASN A 53 -2.27 -14.74 18.75
N ALA A 54 -2.98 -15.74 19.31
CA ALA A 54 -4.44 -15.72 19.44
C ALA A 54 -4.97 -14.56 20.33
N ASP A 55 -4.17 -14.09 21.27
CA ASP A 55 -4.44 -13.02 22.22
C ASP A 55 -4.18 -11.60 21.67
N VAL A 56 -3.54 -11.49 20.48
CA VAL A 56 -3.21 -10.21 19.87
C VAL A 56 -4.29 -9.83 18.86
N GLU A 57 -5.01 -8.75 19.12
CA GLU A 57 -6.05 -8.24 18.23
C GLU A 57 -5.54 -7.22 17.19
N GLU A 58 -4.57 -6.40 17.59
CA GLU A 58 -4.02 -5.35 16.75
C GLU A 58 -2.52 -5.18 16.99
N LEU A 59 -1.80 -4.86 15.93
CA LEU A 59 -0.40 -4.45 15.95
C LEU A 59 -0.29 -3.06 15.32
N PRO A 60 0.22 -2.06 16.03
CA PRO A 60 0.42 -0.72 15.48
C PRO A 60 1.39 -0.72 14.30
N ALA A 61 1.31 0.31 13.45
CA ALA A 61 2.38 0.61 12.52
C ALA A 61 3.71 0.79 13.28
N ARG A 62 4.82 0.51 12.60
CA ARG A 62 6.19 0.51 13.18
C ARG A 62 6.48 -0.62 14.18
N THR A 63 5.55 -1.53 14.43
CA THR A 63 5.84 -2.74 15.20
C THR A 63 6.85 -3.61 14.45
N ASN A 64 7.90 -4.06 15.14
CA ASN A 64 8.83 -5.05 14.61
C ASN A 64 8.23 -6.45 14.72
N VAL A 65 8.19 -7.16 13.61
CA VAL A 65 7.66 -8.51 13.52
C VAL A 65 8.72 -9.45 12.97
N SER A 66 8.72 -10.69 13.46
CA SER A 66 9.55 -11.75 12.88
C SER A 66 8.82 -12.37 11.70
N VAL A 67 9.44 -12.33 10.52
CA VAL A 67 8.84 -12.81 9.27
C VAL A 67 9.55 -14.07 8.78
N ARG A 68 8.79 -15.14 8.58
CA ARG A 68 9.26 -16.30 7.82
C ARG A 68 9.26 -15.96 6.34
N MET A 69 10.45 -15.90 5.75
CA MET A 69 10.64 -15.54 4.35
C MET A 69 10.11 -16.64 3.41
N LEU A 70 9.39 -16.21 2.38
CA LEU A 70 8.97 -17.03 1.24
C LEU A 70 9.79 -16.71 -0.02
N SER A 71 10.38 -15.51 -0.08
CA SER A 71 11.27 -15.07 -1.16
C SER A 71 12.70 -14.89 -0.65
N PRO A 72 13.72 -15.06 -1.50
CA PRO A 72 15.10 -14.75 -1.12
C PRO A 72 15.26 -13.30 -0.67
N GLN A 73 15.96 -13.06 0.42
CA GLN A 73 16.14 -11.71 0.99
C GLN A 73 16.74 -10.73 -0.03
N ARG A 74 17.66 -11.19 -0.89
CA ARG A 74 18.27 -10.37 -1.96
C ARG A 74 17.24 -9.80 -2.94
N ALA A 75 16.13 -10.52 -3.19
CA ALA A 75 15.09 -10.05 -4.10
C ALA A 75 14.30 -8.86 -3.52
N LEU A 76 14.34 -8.64 -2.20
CA LEU A 76 13.59 -7.57 -1.54
C LEU A 76 14.17 -6.16 -1.80
N HIS A 77 15.44 -6.07 -2.21
CA HIS A 77 16.04 -4.78 -2.61
C HIS A 77 15.43 -4.23 -3.91
N ASN A 78 14.87 -5.12 -4.71
CA ASN A 78 14.24 -4.76 -5.99
C ASN A 78 12.73 -4.54 -5.86
N ASN A 79 12.20 -4.60 -4.64
CA ASN A 79 10.78 -4.38 -4.38
C ASN A 79 10.50 -2.90 -4.11
N VAL A 80 9.64 -2.30 -4.91
CA VAL A 80 9.14 -0.94 -4.75
C VAL A 80 7.81 -0.99 -4.01
N LEU A 81 7.75 -0.37 -2.83
CA LEU A 81 6.54 -0.31 -1.99
C LEU A 81 5.82 1.02 -2.22
N VAL A 82 4.57 0.97 -2.68
CA VAL A 82 3.68 2.13 -2.84
C VAL A 82 2.47 1.94 -1.96
N LEU A 83 2.23 2.88 -1.05
CA LEU A 83 1.11 2.87 -0.12
C LEU A 83 0.18 4.05 -0.39
N GLY A 84 -1.12 3.87 -0.17
CA GLY A 84 -2.06 4.99 -0.30
C GLY A 84 -3.34 4.64 -1.02
N THR A 85 -3.79 5.53 -1.91
CA THR A 85 -4.99 5.34 -2.71
C THR A 85 -4.76 4.27 -3.77
N HIS A 86 -5.74 3.38 -3.95
CA HIS A 86 -5.70 2.40 -5.02
C HIS A 86 -6.19 3.02 -6.33
N ASP A 87 -5.52 2.68 -7.43
CA ASP A 87 -5.93 3.05 -8.77
C ASP A 87 -5.57 1.93 -9.78
N ILE A 88 -6.39 1.76 -10.81
CA ILE A 88 -6.15 0.78 -11.87
C ILE A 88 -4.85 1.06 -12.65
N CYS A 89 -4.40 2.32 -12.67
CA CYS A 89 -3.13 2.71 -13.27
C CYS A 89 -1.94 1.95 -12.68
N PHE A 90 -2.02 1.50 -11.43
CA PHE A 90 -0.96 0.68 -10.84
C PHE A 90 -0.85 -0.71 -11.45
N ASP A 91 -1.94 -1.28 -11.95
CA ASP A 91 -1.88 -2.57 -12.65
C ASP A 91 -1.24 -2.40 -14.04
N LEU A 92 -1.54 -1.29 -14.72
CA LEU A 92 -0.89 -0.92 -15.97
C LEU A 92 0.59 -0.62 -15.75
N LEU A 93 0.93 0.16 -14.72
CA LEU A 93 2.30 0.47 -14.35
C LEU A 93 3.09 -0.80 -14.03
N ARG A 94 2.51 -1.73 -13.27
CA ARG A 94 3.12 -3.03 -12.96
C ARG A 94 3.40 -3.84 -14.22
N SER A 95 2.46 -3.84 -15.16
CA SER A 95 2.63 -4.54 -16.45
C SER A 95 3.73 -3.92 -17.29
N LEU A 96 3.81 -2.59 -17.35
CA LEU A 96 4.86 -1.86 -18.04
C LEU A 96 6.23 -2.09 -17.39
N MET A 97 6.31 -2.01 -16.07
CA MET A 97 7.56 -2.24 -15.34
C MET A 97 8.13 -3.65 -15.58
N ARG A 98 7.27 -4.67 -15.67
CA ARG A 98 7.72 -6.04 -15.96
C ARG A 98 8.44 -6.18 -17.31
N THR A 99 8.10 -5.36 -18.28
CA THR A 99 8.75 -5.38 -19.62
C THR A 99 9.95 -4.47 -19.68
N THR A 100 9.92 -3.33 -18.99
CA THR A 100 10.97 -2.31 -19.06
C THR A 100 12.05 -2.50 -17.99
N PHE A 101 11.67 -2.94 -16.80
CA PHE A 101 12.54 -3.16 -15.64
C PHE A 101 12.22 -4.50 -14.98
N PRO A 102 12.56 -5.63 -15.64
CA PRO A 102 12.13 -6.96 -15.21
C PRO A 102 12.69 -7.37 -13.83
N GLU A 103 13.75 -6.71 -13.39
CA GLU A 103 14.34 -6.90 -12.06
C GLU A 103 13.52 -6.26 -10.93
N LEU A 104 12.72 -5.21 -11.24
CA LEU A 104 11.93 -4.50 -10.23
C LEU A 104 10.53 -5.11 -10.06
N THR A 105 10.08 -5.15 -8.83
CA THR A 105 8.72 -5.59 -8.49
C THR A 105 7.94 -4.48 -7.78
N LEU A 106 6.83 -4.05 -8.38
CA LEU A 106 5.94 -3.06 -7.79
C LEU A 106 4.93 -3.72 -6.86
N HIS A 107 4.97 -3.36 -5.59
CA HIS A 107 4.00 -3.73 -4.59
C HIS A 107 3.16 -2.51 -4.20
N THR A 108 1.85 -2.61 -4.37
CA THR A 108 0.91 -1.57 -3.98
C THR A 108 0.00 -2.05 -2.85
N ALA A 109 -0.35 -1.17 -1.92
CA ALA A 109 -1.33 -1.45 -0.89
C ALA A 109 -2.32 -0.29 -0.71
N ALA A 110 -3.61 -0.62 -0.76
CA ALA A 110 -4.70 0.33 -0.59
C ALA A 110 -4.88 0.65 0.89
N THR A 111 -4.20 1.68 1.38
CA THR A 111 -4.23 2.12 2.78
C THR A 111 -5.01 3.42 2.99
N GLY A 112 -5.38 4.10 1.88
CA GLY A 112 -5.91 5.46 1.85
C GLY A 112 -4.81 6.53 1.80
N GLY A 113 -5.10 7.66 1.15
CA GLY A 113 -4.12 8.71 0.84
C GLY A 113 -3.40 9.27 2.07
N MET A 114 -4.12 9.59 3.14
CA MET A 114 -3.52 10.12 4.38
C MET A 114 -2.57 9.12 5.06
N LYS A 115 -2.92 7.83 5.08
CA LYS A 115 -2.02 6.81 5.64
C LYS A 115 -0.81 6.59 4.75
N GLY A 116 -0.97 6.68 3.42
CA GLY A 116 0.15 6.69 2.47
C GLY A 116 1.11 7.84 2.74
N LEU A 117 0.58 9.05 2.92
CA LEU A 117 1.36 10.23 3.24
C LEU A 117 2.11 10.09 4.59
N GLN A 118 1.46 9.53 5.60
CA GLN A 118 2.12 9.24 6.88
C GLN A 118 3.22 8.17 6.75
N ALA A 119 2.99 7.17 5.90
CA ALA A 119 3.97 6.10 5.67
C ALA A 119 5.24 6.64 4.99
N ILE A 120 5.12 7.46 3.94
CA ILE A 120 6.29 8.03 3.27
C ILE A 120 7.05 8.99 4.19
N LYS A 121 6.34 9.84 4.93
CA LYS A 121 6.92 10.72 5.96
C LYS A 121 7.70 9.96 7.02
N SER A 122 7.34 8.71 7.26
CA SER A 122 7.96 7.84 8.26
C SER A 122 9.05 6.93 7.69
N GLY A 123 9.39 7.03 6.40
CA GLY A 123 10.33 6.13 5.73
C GLY A 123 9.85 4.67 5.70
N LEU A 124 8.55 4.46 5.47
CA LEU A 124 7.91 3.13 5.44
C LEU A 124 7.41 2.72 4.04
N CYS A 125 7.65 3.54 3.04
CA CYS A 125 7.40 3.22 1.63
C CYS A 125 8.29 4.08 0.74
N HIS A 126 8.44 3.69 -0.53
CA HIS A 126 9.21 4.43 -1.54
C HIS A 126 8.40 5.55 -2.16
N ALA A 127 7.08 5.35 -2.29
CA ALA A 127 6.17 6.35 -2.80
C ALA A 127 4.80 6.24 -2.13
N ALA A 128 4.10 7.36 -2.05
CA ALA A 128 2.72 7.42 -1.57
C ALA A 128 1.78 7.80 -2.71
N ALA A 129 0.71 7.01 -2.89
CA ALA A 129 -0.37 7.35 -3.80
C ALA A 129 -1.40 8.18 -3.06
N ILE A 130 -1.57 9.43 -3.47
CA ILE A 130 -2.47 10.37 -2.82
C ILE A 130 -3.47 10.98 -3.81
N HIS A 131 -4.66 11.25 -3.32
CA HIS A 131 -5.72 12.00 -3.99
C HIS A 131 -6.50 12.71 -2.88
N LEU A 132 -5.91 13.78 -2.36
CA LEU A 132 -6.38 14.51 -1.21
C LEU A 132 -6.84 15.89 -1.67
N PHE A 133 -8.12 16.20 -1.45
CA PHE A 133 -8.70 17.50 -1.72
C PHE A 133 -8.65 18.34 -0.44
N ASP A 134 -8.24 19.56 -0.57
CA ASP A 134 -8.24 20.57 0.49
C ASP A 134 -9.37 21.55 0.26
N GLU A 135 -10.35 21.59 1.17
CA GLU A 135 -11.54 22.43 1.06
C GLU A 135 -11.23 23.92 1.26
N GLU A 136 -10.15 24.26 1.98
CA GLU A 136 -9.81 25.65 2.27
C GLU A 136 -9.15 26.32 1.05
N THR A 137 -8.25 25.59 0.38
CA THR A 137 -7.51 26.11 -0.78
C THR A 137 -8.19 25.79 -2.11
N GLY A 138 -9.05 24.75 -2.14
CA GLY A 138 -9.64 24.20 -3.37
C GLY A 138 -8.66 23.38 -4.21
N ASP A 139 -7.48 23.11 -3.68
CA ASP A 139 -6.39 22.39 -4.38
C ASP A 139 -6.28 20.93 -3.97
N TYR A 140 -5.67 20.13 -4.86
CA TYR A 140 -5.36 18.75 -4.59
C TYR A 140 -3.90 18.55 -4.20
N ASN A 141 -3.66 17.68 -3.22
CA ASN A 141 -2.37 17.14 -2.81
C ASN A 141 -1.35 18.16 -2.31
N VAL A 142 -1.13 19.26 -3.01
CA VAL A 142 -0.08 20.26 -2.71
C VAL A 142 -0.17 20.79 -1.28
N PRO A 143 -1.33 21.19 -0.75
CA PRO A 143 -1.44 21.72 0.62
C PRO A 143 -0.94 20.75 1.68
N PHE A 144 -1.12 19.45 1.47
CA PHE A 144 -0.69 18.40 2.39
C PHE A 144 0.81 18.13 2.37
N LEU A 145 1.51 18.55 1.31
CA LEU A 145 2.96 18.36 1.16
C LEU A 145 3.77 19.47 1.79
N THR A 146 3.24 20.69 1.85
CA THR A 146 3.94 21.87 2.40
C THR A 146 4.28 21.73 3.89
N SER A 147 3.57 20.88 4.62
CA SER A 147 3.79 20.57 6.03
C SER A 147 4.83 19.46 6.28
N LEU A 148 5.41 18.88 5.22
CA LEU A 148 6.39 17.81 5.36
C LEU A 148 7.78 18.38 5.70
N PRO A 149 8.54 17.69 6.59
CA PRO A 149 9.84 18.20 7.04
C PRO A 149 10.92 18.11 5.96
N GLU A 150 10.73 17.23 4.97
CA GLU A 150 11.67 17.02 3.87
C GLU A 150 11.00 17.29 2.52
N PRO A 151 11.75 17.80 1.52
CA PRO A 151 11.21 18.06 0.20
C PRO A 151 10.77 16.75 -0.46
N MET A 152 9.52 16.72 -0.93
CA MET A 152 8.95 15.61 -1.66
C MET A 152 8.76 15.98 -3.12
N ILE A 153 8.93 15.00 -4.01
CA ILE A 153 8.60 15.15 -5.42
C ILE A 153 7.16 14.71 -5.63
N LEU A 154 6.30 15.61 -6.10
CA LEU A 154 4.95 15.27 -6.53
C LEU A 154 4.97 14.94 -8.03
N MET A 155 4.62 13.70 -8.35
CA MET A 155 4.46 13.24 -9.73
C MET A 155 3.00 13.01 -10.05
N ASN A 156 2.54 13.55 -11.19
CA ASN A 156 1.21 13.22 -11.68
C ASN A 156 1.21 11.81 -12.29
N LEU A 157 0.44 10.89 -11.70
CA LEU A 157 0.34 9.51 -12.18
C LEU A 157 -0.71 9.40 -13.29
N CYS A 158 -1.91 9.92 -13.06
CA CYS A 158 -3.02 9.88 -14.01
C CYS A 158 -4.05 10.98 -13.68
N SER A 159 -4.85 11.32 -14.67
CA SER A 159 -6.09 12.07 -14.47
C SER A 159 -7.27 11.12 -14.68
N ARG A 160 -8.36 11.35 -13.97
CA ARG A 160 -9.57 10.55 -14.08
C ARG A 160 -10.79 11.40 -13.89
N ASP A 161 -11.82 11.08 -14.66
CA ASP A 161 -13.14 11.69 -14.51
C ASP A 161 -13.96 10.85 -13.51
N LEU A 162 -14.64 11.51 -12.60
CA LEU A 162 -15.63 10.93 -11.71
C LEU A 162 -17.02 11.22 -12.26
N GLY A 163 -17.84 10.18 -12.37
CA GLY A 163 -19.22 10.32 -12.82
C GLY A 163 -20.14 9.35 -12.10
N LEU A 164 -21.42 9.64 -12.15
CA LEU A 164 -22.48 8.75 -11.70
C LEU A 164 -22.90 7.85 -12.87
N ILE A 165 -22.99 6.56 -12.63
CA ILE A 165 -23.58 5.61 -13.57
C ILE A 165 -25.07 5.57 -13.28
N VAL A 166 -25.86 5.94 -14.26
CA VAL A 166 -27.32 5.95 -14.17
C VAL A 166 -27.93 4.98 -15.19
N ALA A 167 -29.20 4.61 -15.01
CA ALA A 167 -29.92 3.81 -15.98
C ALA A 167 -30.00 4.53 -17.35
N PRO A 168 -30.09 3.77 -18.47
CA PRO A 168 -30.22 4.37 -19.78
C PRO A 168 -31.37 5.39 -19.85
N GLY A 169 -31.10 6.56 -20.45
CA GLY A 169 -32.04 7.67 -20.51
C GLY A 169 -32.16 8.52 -19.25
N ASN A 170 -31.38 8.21 -18.19
CA ASN A 170 -31.38 8.98 -16.92
C ASN A 170 -32.80 9.30 -16.40
N PRO A 171 -33.66 8.29 -16.13
CA PRO A 171 -35.06 8.50 -15.81
C PRO A 171 -35.29 9.33 -14.53
N LEU A 172 -34.29 9.39 -13.64
CA LEU A 172 -34.35 10.19 -12.41
C LEU A 172 -33.77 11.60 -12.57
N GLN A 173 -33.26 11.94 -13.75
CA GLN A 173 -32.67 13.26 -14.04
C GLN A 173 -31.59 13.70 -13.03
N ILE A 174 -30.73 12.75 -12.59
CA ILE A 174 -29.64 13.02 -11.64
C ILE A 174 -28.47 13.65 -12.37
#